data_4aca12b7888834c1e69e6bfba2008307
#
_entry.id   4aca12b7888834c1e69e6bfba2008307
#
_cell.length_a   1.000
_cell.length_b   1.000
_cell.length_c   1.000
_cell.angle_alpha   90.00
_cell.angle_beta   90.00
_cell.angle_gamma   90.00
#
_symmetry.space_group_name_H-M   'P 1'
#
loop_
_entity.id
_entity.type
_entity.pdbx_description
1 polymer ?
#
loop_
_entity_poly.entity_id
_entity_poly.type
_entity_poly.pdbx_seq_one_letter_code
_entity_poly.pdbx_strand_id
1 'polypeptide(L)'
;MENEEKNKIKSQELTQRIGKNGDRILRENLDDIGLANEINHEVIDLINRLRVYGVDIKKVFSECGRDSTLKTEIDRNQAMNIVSRFFYKFGIDVSKLLEEGKYNNESGQTVYLSFNKEVKRNETTSPTFVGEDVHAYAKETGTLTDVYSLVHEISHTLYVQNQFGEARMILGEVIPQCMERMLDSYLVELAERKENDVDIGTLKKDITKRKISTAIDRFRLTSRIAKGEYKFASEKAELSRYMLAQIYATQLMESDKSVRKQRIFEFIEALKSNDIQKANDAFDMKIGKEHTKERARYVSNSIWNLQKDVLTFQGNEVSKEKRDETTRTISEEENELEI
;
A
#
# COMPACT_ATOMS: atom_id res chain seq x y z
N MET A 1 -28.75 -9.31 -23.25
CA MET A 1 -29.47 -9.38 -21.97
C MET A 1 -29.27 -10.73 -21.26
N GLU A 2 -29.78 -11.87 -21.79
CA GLU A 2 -29.67 -13.18 -21.08
C GLU A 2 -28.20 -13.67 -20.87
N ASN A 3 -27.31 -13.42 -21.80
CA ASN A 3 -25.87 -13.72 -21.67
C ASN A 3 -25.12 -12.79 -20.71
N GLU A 4 -25.51 -11.54 -20.66
CA GLU A 4 -24.91 -10.56 -19.72
C GLU A 4 -25.31 -10.86 -18.28
N GLU A 5 -26.56 -11.26 -18.07
CA GLU A 5 -27.06 -11.65 -16.74
C GLU A 5 -26.43 -12.96 -16.25
N LYS A 6 -26.26 -13.96 -17.13
CA LYS A 6 -25.51 -15.19 -16.82
C LYS A 6 -24.05 -14.95 -16.53
N ASN A 7 -23.38 -14.02 -17.24
CA ASN A 7 -22.00 -13.66 -16.99
C ASN A 7 -21.85 -12.89 -15.66
N LYS A 8 -22.82 -12.03 -15.31
CA LYS A 8 -22.86 -11.30 -14.05
C LYS A 8 -23.06 -12.26 -12.87
N ILE A 9 -23.93 -13.25 -12.99
CA ILE A 9 -24.16 -14.28 -11.96
C ILE A 9 -22.90 -15.13 -11.76
N LYS A 10 -22.26 -15.61 -12.84
CA LYS A 10 -21.01 -16.35 -12.76
C LYS A 10 -19.87 -15.53 -12.12
N SER A 11 -19.76 -14.25 -12.43
CA SER A 11 -18.79 -13.35 -11.84
C SER A 11 -19.03 -13.17 -10.33
N GLN A 12 -20.29 -13.04 -9.91
CA GLN A 12 -20.66 -12.93 -8.50
C GLN A 12 -20.39 -14.22 -7.71
N GLU A 13 -20.72 -15.38 -8.28
CA GLU A 13 -20.44 -16.69 -7.67
C GLU A 13 -18.92 -16.92 -7.54
N LEU A 14 -18.16 -16.57 -8.58
CA LEU A 14 -16.69 -16.63 -8.56
C LEU A 14 -16.12 -15.73 -7.47
N THR A 15 -16.59 -14.49 -7.39
CA THR A 15 -16.15 -13.52 -6.37
C THR A 15 -16.45 -14.02 -4.95
N GLN A 16 -17.63 -14.63 -4.73
CA GLN A 16 -18.00 -15.20 -3.42
C GLN A 16 -17.13 -16.42 -3.08
N ARG A 17 -16.88 -17.31 -4.04
CA ARG A 17 -16.02 -18.48 -3.85
C ARG A 17 -14.58 -18.09 -3.54
N ILE A 18 -14.06 -17.10 -4.28
CA ILE A 18 -12.74 -16.50 -4.11
C ILE A 18 -12.63 -15.89 -2.70
N GLY A 19 -13.64 -15.12 -2.29
CA GLY A 19 -13.66 -14.49 -0.96
C GLY A 19 -13.67 -15.50 0.18
N LYS A 20 -14.43 -16.58 0.06
CA LYS A 20 -14.47 -17.66 1.07
C LYS A 20 -13.12 -18.38 1.20
N ASN A 21 -12.47 -18.68 0.09
CA ASN A 21 -11.16 -19.33 0.10
C ASN A 21 -10.10 -18.39 0.67
N GLY A 22 -10.08 -17.12 0.25
CA GLY A 22 -9.17 -16.11 0.78
C GLY A 22 -9.32 -15.92 2.29
N ASP A 23 -10.54 -15.81 2.80
CA ASP A 23 -10.79 -15.71 4.24
C ASP A 23 -10.34 -16.97 5.02
N ARG A 24 -10.52 -18.17 4.46
CA ARG A 24 -10.01 -19.40 5.06
C ARG A 24 -8.48 -19.40 5.15
N ILE A 25 -7.79 -19.08 4.06
CA ILE A 25 -6.34 -19.05 4.02
C ILE A 25 -5.77 -17.99 4.97
N LEU A 26 -6.39 -16.82 5.04
CA LEU A 26 -6.02 -15.76 5.96
C LEU A 26 -6.11 -16.21 7.41
N ARG A 27 -7.22 -16.87 7.79
CA ARG A 27 -7.40 -17.37 9.15
C ARG A 27 -6.45 -18.50 9.51
N GLU A 28 -6.20 -19.44 8.59
CA GLU A 28 -5.35 -20.60 8.82
C GLU A 28 -3.87 -20.24 8.90
N ASN A 29 -3.41 -19.33 8.06
CA ASN A 29 -1.98 -19.04 7.89
C ASN A 29 -1.51 -17.73 8.52
N LEU A 30 -2.37 -16.74 8.67
CA LEU A 30 -1.93 -15.37 9.00
C LEU A 30 -2.59 -14.79 10.26
N ASP A 31 -3.61 -15.44 10.83
CA ASP A 31 -4.35 -14.93 12.01
C ASP A 31 -4.70 -13.44 11.85
N ASP A 32 -5.37 -13.10 10.77
CA ASP A 32 -5.66 -11.73 10.37
C ASP A 32 -6.47 -10.94 11.43
N ILE A 33 -7.32 -11.60 12.20
CA ILE A 33 -8.07 -10.96 13.29
C ILE A 33 -7.17 -10.65 14.48
N GLY A 34 -6.33 -11.60 14.92
CA GLY A 34 -5.35 -11.36 15.98
C GLY A 34 -4.40 -10.23 15.59
N LEU A 35 -3.90 -10.26 14.36
CA LEU A 35 -3.04 -9.21 13.83
C LEU A 35 -3.73 -7.84 13.77
N ALA A 36 -5.00 -7.79 13.37
CA ALA A 36 -5.78 -6.55 13.36
C ALA A 36 -5.99 -5.98 14.77
N ASN A 37 -6.20 -6.83 15.78
CA ASN A 37 -6.33 -6.40 17.17
C ASN A 37 -5.03 -5.81 17.71
N GLU A 38 -3.89 -6.47 17.50
CA GLU A 38 -2.57 -5.95 17.91
C GLU A 38 -2.28 -4.59 17.26
N ILE A 39 -2.49 -4.47 15.95
CA ILE A 39 -2.31 -3.18 15.24
C ILE A 39 -3.26 -2.12 15.78
N ASN A 40 -4.51 -2.46 16.09
CA ASN A 40 -5.48 -1.48 16.58
C ASN A 40 -5.09 -0.94 17.95
N HIS A 41 -4.50 -1.73 18.83
CA HIS A 41 -3.95 -1.27 20.10
C HIS A 41 -2.83 -0.27 19.89
N GLU A 42 -1.85 -0.59 19.04
CA GLU A 42 -0.74 0.32 18.71
C GLU A 42 -1.22 1.66 18.12
N VAL A 43 -2.28 1.65 17.32
CA VAL A 43 -2.88 2.88 16.77
C VAL A 43 -3.52 3.72 17.85
N ILE A 44 -4.19 3.11 18.83
CA ILE A 44 -4.77 3.82 19.97
C ILE A 44 -3.66 4.50 20.77
N ASP A 45 -2.58 3.79 21.02
CA ASP A 45 -1.42 4.34 21.76
C ASP A 45 -0.74 5.48 20.99
N LEU A 46 -0.60 5.35 19.66
CA LEU A 46 -0.14 6.47 18.84
C LEU A 46 -1.02 7.71 19.00
N ILE A 47 -2.34 7.55 18.93
CA ILE A 47 -3.29 8.67 19.08
C ILE A 47 -3.12 9.33 20.45
N ASN A 48 -2.97 8.54 21.50
CA ASN A 48 -2.78 9.05 22.85
C ASN A 48 -1.44 9.81 22.97
N ARG A 49 -0.35 9.26 22.46
CA ARG A 49 0.95 9.95 22.41
C ARG A 49 0.87 11.27 21.62
N LEU A 50 0.25 11.29 20.45
CA LEU A 50 0.09 12.51 19.66
C LEU A 50 -0.70 13.60 20.42
N ARG A 51 -1.74 13.20 21.18
CA ARG A 51 -2.49 14.14 22.05
C ARG A 51 -1.61 14.72 23.15
N VAL A 52 -0.74 13.92 23.77
CA VAL A 52 0.23 14.42 24.76
C VAL A 52 1.16 15.46 24.17
N TYR A 53 1.55 15.32 22.89
CA TYR A 53 2.32 16.32 22.16
C TYR A 53 1.51 17.53 21.69
N GLY A 54 0.21 17.63 22.06
CA GLY A 54 -0.65 18.74 21.68
C GLY A 54 -1.14 18.70 20.23
N VAL A 55 -1.05 17.54 19.57
CA VAL A 55 -1.52 17.38 18.20
C VAL A 55 -3.06 17.36 18.16
N ASP A 56 -3.65 18.24 17.37
CA ASP A 56 -5.07 18.17 17.03
C ASP A 56 -5.32 17.07 15.99
N ILE A 57 -5.67 15.89 16.50
CA ILE A 57 -5.94 14.71 15.67
C ILE A 57 -7.07 14.95 14.66
N LYS A 58 -8.12 15.72 15.04
CA LYS A 58 -9.23 16.02 14.13
C LYS A 58 -8.75 16.88 12.96
N LYS A 59 -7.88 17.85 13.24
CA LYS A 59 -7.27 18.69 12.21
C LYS A 59 -6.39 17.87 11.28
N VAL A 60 -5.55 16.96 11.80
CA VAL A 60 -4.74 16.03 10.97
C VAL A 60 -5.63 15.19 10.06
N PHE A 61 -6.70 14.61 10.60
CA PHE A 61 -7.63 13.82 9.80
C PHE A 61 -8.34 14.65 8.70
N SER A 62 -8.68 15.92 8.97
CA SER A 62 -9.30 16.78 7.96
C SER A 62 -8.33 17.23 6.88
N GLU A 63 -7.07 17.51 7.24
CA GLU A 63 -6.06 18.02 6.31
C GLU A 63 -5.38 16.91 5.49
N CYS A 64 -5.26 15.71 6.07
CA CYS A 64 -4.61 14.55 5.44
C CYS A 64 -5.60 13.43 5.06
N GLY A 65 -6.91 13.61 5.23
CA GLY A 65 -7.91 12.60 4.92
C GLY A 65 -8.03 12.30 3.42
N ARG A 66 -8.84 11.31 3.10
CA ARG A 66 -9.00 10.72 1.75
C ARG A 66 -9.34 11.70 0.64
N ASP A 67 -10.03 12.81 0.99
CA ASP A 67 -10.45 13.84 0.03
C ASP A 67 -9.48 15.02 -0.07
N SER A 68 -8.33 14.92 0.62
CA SER A 68 -7.33 15.97 0.59
C SER A 68 -6.51 15.91 -0.70
N THR A 69 -6.53 16.97 -1.49
CA THR A 69 -5.74 17.10 -2.70
C THR A 69 -4.28 17.41 -2.39
N LEU A 70 -3.37 16.77 -3.12
CA LEU A 70 -1.96 17.16 -3.17
C LEU A 70 -1.84 18.46 -3.97
N LYS A 71 -0.94 19.35 -3.56
CA LYS A 71 -0.78 20.69 -4.15
C LYS A 71 0.28 20.74 -5.25
N THR A 72 1.17 19.77 -5.28
CA THR A 72 2.21 19.69 -6.30
C THR A 72 1.55 19.40 -7.64
N GLU A 73 1.54 20.39 -8.52
CA GLU A 73 1.02 20.25 -9.88
C GLU A 73 2.04 19.47 -10.72
N ILE A 74 1.54 18.50 -11.47
CA ILE A 74 2.34 17.66 -12.38
C ILE A 74 1.47 17.38 -13.59
N ASP A 75 1.92 17.82 -14.75
CA ASP A 75 1.22 17.52 -15.98
C ASP A 75 1.36 16.03 -16.38
N ARG A 76 0.53 15.61 -17.34
CA ARG A 76 0.50 14.24 -17.83
C ARG A 76 1.86 13.72 -18.29
N ASN A 77 2.60 14.53 -19.06
CA ASN A 77 3.88 14.12 -19.63
C ASN A 77 4.96 14.03 -18.55
N GLN A 78 4.96 14.97 -17.61
CA GLN A 78 5.81 14.92 -16.42
C GLN A 78 5.52 13.67 -15.58
N ALA A 79 4.25 13.35 -15.33
CA ALA A 79 3.87 12.16 -14.59
C ALA A 79 4.37 10.88 -15.27
N MET A 80 4.13 10.73 -16.56
CA MET A 80 4.57 9.58 -17.36
C MET A 80 6.11 9.45 -17.39
N ASN A 81 6.83 10.56 -17.53
CA ASN A 81 8.31 10.58 -17.52
C ASN A 81 8.87 10.15 -16.14
N ILE A 82 8.33 10.70 -15.06
CA ILE A 82 8.72 10.31 -13.68
C ILE A 82 8.51 8.81 -13.47
N VAL A 83 7.35 8.29 -13.86
CA VAL A 83 6.99 6.88 -13.70
C VAL A 83 7.89 5.98 -14.55
N SER A 84 8.12 6.31 -15.81
CA SER A 84 9.01 5.56 -16.70
C SER A 84 10.42 5.47 -16.12
N ARG A 85 11.00 6.59 -15.69
CA ARG A 85 12.34 6.66 -15.09
C ARG A 85 12.41 5.93 -13.75
N PHE A 86 11.34 5.96 -12.95
CA PHE A 86 11.25 5.22 -11.71
C PHE A 86 11.32 3.70 -11.94
N PHE A 87 10.47 3.15 -12.82
CA PHE A 87 10.50 1.72 -13.15
C PHE A 87 11.80 1.29 -13.81
N TYR A 88 12.39 2.14 -14.64
CA TYR A 88 13.67 1.87 -15.28
C TYR A 88 14.82 1.63 -14.27
N LYS A 89 14.81 2.30 -13.10
CA LYS A 89 15.76 2.00 -12.00
C LYS A 89 15.68 0.55 -11.54
N PHE A 90 14.52 -0.09 -11.66
CA PHE A 90 14.34 -1.52 -11.38
C PHE A 90 14.67 -2.41 -12.57
N GLY A 91 14.98 -1.86 -13.73
CA GLY A 91 15.17 -2.60 -14.97
C GLY A 91 13.86 -3.03 -15.61
N ILE A 92 12.75 -2.36 -15.28
CA ILE A 92 11.42 -2.59 -15.84
C ILE A 92 11.15 -1.47 -16.84
N ASP A 93 11.00 -1.83 -18.11
CA ASP A 93 10.63 -0.86 -19.15
C ASP A 93 9.10 -0.82 -19.29
N VAL A 94 8.52 0.32 -18.92
CA VAL A 94 7.09 0.61 -19.01
C VAL A 94 6.78 1.69 -20.04
N SER A 95 7.79 2.16 -20.81
CA SER A 95 7.64 3.26 -21.76
C SER A 95 6.54 2.99 -22.79
N LYS A 96 6.54 1.79 -23.37
CA LYS A 96 5.52 1.40 -24.34
C LYS A 96 4.10 1.40 -23.76
N LEU A 97 3.92 0.93 -22.51
CA LEU A 97 2.64 0.96 -21.82
C LEU A 97 2.16 2.40 -21.58
N LEU A 98 3.06 3.29 -21.21
CA LEU A 98 2.74 4.70 -20.96
C LEU A 98 2.44 5.47 -22.25
N GLU A 99 3.21 5.23 -23.32
CA GLU A 99 3.09 5.95 -24.60
C GLU A 99 1.92 5.45 -25.46
N GLU A 100 1.80 4.11 -25.63
CA GLU A 100 0.81 3.48 -26.48
C GLU A 100 -0.46 3.06 -25.71
N GLY A 101 -0.44 3.10 -24.38
CA GLY A 101 -1.53 2.63 -23.51
C GLY A 101 -1.67 1.11 -23.49
N LYS A 102 -0.74 0.36 -24.08
CA LYS A 102 -0.76 -1.11 -24.12
C LYS A 102 0.60 -1.72 -24.39
N TYR A 103 0.79 -2.96 -23.92
CA TYR A 103 1.91 -3.83 -24.31
C TYR A 103 1.51 -5.30 -24.18
N ASN A 104 2.26 -6.21 -24.81
CA ASN A 104 2.10 -7.64 -24.60
C ASN A 104 3.09 -8.10 -23.54
N ASN A 105 2.61 -8.75 -22.49
CA ASN A 105 3.46 -9.34 -21.48
C ASN A 105 4.13 -10.65 -21.94
N GLU A 106 5.02 -11.21 -21.14
CA GLU A 106 5.75 -12.44 -21.45
C GLU A 106 4.84 -13.67 -21.67
N SER A 107 3.64 -13.67 -21.09
CA SER A 107 2.63 -14.73 -21.31
C SER A 107 1.76 -14.52 -22.54
N GLY A 108 2.04 -13.50 -23.34
CA GLY A 108 1.30 -13.20 -24.58
C GLY A 108 -0.03 -12.46 -24.36
N GLN A 109 -0.33 -12.04 -23.12
CA GLN A 109 -1.51 -11.25 -22.83
C GLN A 109 -1.29 -9.78 -23.17
N THR A 110 -2.32 -9.10 -23.64
CA THR A 110 -2.29 -7.66 -23.80
C THR A 110 -2.66 -6.98 -22.48
N VAL A 111 -1.77 -6.10 -22.02
CA VAL A 111 -2.01 -5.24 -20.88
C VAL A 111 -2.37 -3.85 -21.40
N TYR A 112 -3.50 -3.33 -20.97
CA TYR A 112 -3.98 -1.98 -21.29
C TYR A 112 -3.86 -1.08 -20.07
N LEU A 113 -3.46 0.17 -20.30
CA LEU A 113 -3.48 1.23 -19.31
C LEU A 113 -4.37 2.38 -19.79
N SER A 114 -5.44 2.64 -19.07
CA SER A 114 -6.28 3.81 -19.27
C SER A 114 -5.91 4.88 -18.27
N PHE A 115 -5.23 5.94 -18.73
CA PHE A 115 -4.87 7.08 -17.91
C PHE A 115 -5.50 8.34 -18.50
N ASN A 116 -6.61 8.80 -17.91
CA ASN A 116 -7.34 9.97 -18.37
C ASN A 116 -8.28 10.53 -17.28
N LYS A 117 -8.88 11.69 -17.54
CA LYS A 117 -9.79 12.40 -16.61
C LYS A 117 -11.15 11.72 -16.44
N GLU A 118 -11.55 10.88 -17.39
CA GLU A 118 -12.87 10.23 -17.43
C GLU A 118 -12.94 8.94 -16.61
N VAL A 119 -11.78 8.38 -16.24
CA VAL A 119 -11.72 7.19 -15.39
C VAL A 119 -12.44 7.45 -14.08
N LYS A 120 -13.46 6.64 -13.78
CA LYS A 120 -14.22 6.76 -12.54
C LYS A 120 -13.47 6.12 -11.38
N ARG A 121 -13.69 6.66 -10.18
CA ARG A 121 -13.03 6.18 -8.95
C ARG A 121 -13.25 4.69 -8.68
N ASN A 122 -14.38 4.13 -9.07
CA ASN A 122 -14.70 2.71 -8.93
C ASN A 122 -14.03 1.81 -9.98
N GLU A 123 -13.42 2.38 -11.01
CA GLU A 123 -12.67 1.67 -12.04
C GLU A 123 -11.20 1.51 -11.67
N THR A 124 -10.69 2.28 -10.70
CA THR A 124 -9.29 2.26 -10.21
C THR A 124 -9.06 1.20 -9.12
N THR A 125 -9.76 0.08 -9.14
CA THR A 125 -9.77 -0.87 -7.98
C THR A 125 -9.03 -2.17 -8.20
N SER A 126 -8.13 -2.27 -9.10
CA SER A 126 -7.30 -3.42 -9.47
C SER A 126 -7.44 -3.74 -10.95
N PRO A 127 -6.42 -4.30 -11.58
CA PRO A 127 -6.51 -4.69 -12.98
C PRO A 127 -7.69 -5.64 -13.19
N THR A 128 -8.54 -5.30 -14.14
CA THR A 128 -9.71 -6.07 -14.51
C THR A 128 -9.35 -6.96 -15.69
N PHE A 129 -9.79 -8.22 -15.66
CA PHE A 129 -9.68 -9.09 -16.84
C PHE A 129 -10.88 -8.90 -17.75
N VAL A 130 -10.62 -8.68 -19.03
CA VAL A 130 -11.62 -8.69 -20.09
C VAL A 130 -11.21 -9.79 -21.08
N GLY A 131 -11.79 -10.97 -20.96
CA GLY A 131 -11.29 -12.17 -21.62
C GLY A 131 -9.92 -12.58 -21.07
N GLU A 132 -8.91 -12.61 -21.94
CA GLU A 132 -7.51 -12.89 -21.58
C GLU A 132 -6.70 -11.61 -21.33
N ASP A 133 -7.21 -10.44 -21.67
CA ASP A 133 -6.53 -9.17 -21.57
C ASP A 133 -6.64 -8.57 -20.16
N VAL A 134 -5.66 -7.75 -19.80
CA VAL A 134 -5.53 -7.08 -18.48
C VAL A 134 -5.73 -5.58 -18.67
N HIS A 135 -6.65 -5.00 -17.92
CA HIS A 135 -6.95 -3.57 -17.97
C HIS A 135 -6.62 -2.91 -16.63
N ALA A 136 -5.68 -1.98 -16.64
CA ALA A 136 -5.35 -1.09 -15.53
C ALA A 136 -5.91 0.32 -15.79
N TYR A 137 -6.39 0.98 -14.74
CA TYR A 137 -7.07 2.27 -14.85
C TYR A 137 -6.47 3.26 -13.83
N ALA A 138 -5.96 4.37 -14.30
CA ALA A 138 -5.49 5.46 -13.47
C ALA A 138 -6.20 6.77 -13.86
N LYS A 139 -6.73 7.49 -12.86
CA LYS A 139 -7.41 8.77 -13.10
C LYS A 139 -6.38 9.88 -13.19
N GLU A 140 -6.47 10.70 -14.24
CA GLU A 140 -5.66 11.92 -14.39
C GLU A 140 -6.26 13.06 -13.56
N THR A 141 -5.47 13.66 -12.68
CA THR A 141 -5.85 14.77 -11.80
C THR A 141 -5.03 16.04 -12.04
N GLY A 142 -3.89 15.94 -12.71
CA GLY A 142 -2.94 17.05 -12.92
C GLY A 142 -2.08 17.33 -11.68
N THR A 143 -1.96 16.37 -10.77
CA THR A 143 -1.20 16.53 -9.53
C THR A 143 -0.26 15.34 -9.28
N LEU A 144 0.56 15.46 -8.23
CA LEU A 144 1.44 14.36 -7.77
C LEU A 144 0.69 13.03 -7.55
N THR A 145 -0.63 13.08 -7.34
CA THR A 145 -1.48 11.88 -7.23
C THR A 145 -1.36 10.98 -8.47
N ASP A 146 -1.18 11.57 -9.65
CA ASP A 146 -1.09 10.85 -10.92
C ASP A 146 0.13 9.93 -10.96
N VAL A 147 1.27 10.40 -10.43
CA VAL A 147 2.50 9.61 -10.35
C VAL A 147 2.29 8.39 -9.45
N TYR A 148 1.67 8.58 -8.30
CA TYR A 148 1.37 7.48 -7.38
C TYR A 148 0.37 6.49 -7.96
N SER A 149 -0.71 6.99 -8.57
CA SER A 149 -1.73 6.13 -9.18
C SER A 149 -1.16 5.30 -10.32
N LEU A 150 -0.35 5.90 -11.19
CA LEU A 150 0.33 5.19 -12.27
C LEU A 150 1.29 4.12 -11.73
N VAL A 151 2.12 4.45 -10.73
CA VAL A 151 3.03 3.47 -10.13
C VAL A 151 2.25 2.33 -9.49
N HIS A 152 1.16 2.62 -8.79
CA HIS A 152 0.30 1.62 -8.17
C HIS A 152 -0.30 0.65 -9.21
N GLU A 153 -1.00 1.20 -10.21
CA GLU A 153 -1.70 0.39 -11.20
C GLU A 153 -0.75 -0.40 -12.12
N ILE A 154 0.36 0.22 -12.53
CA ILE A 154 1.40 -0.48 -13.29
C ILE A 154 2.03 -1.60 -12.46
N SER A 155 2.24 -1.40 -11.16
CA SER A 155 2.78 -2.44 -10.28
C SER A 155 1.89 -3.68 -10.24
N HIS A 156 0.57 -3.52 -10.28
CA HIS A 156 -0.34 -4.66 -10.40
C HIS A 156 -0.14 -5.46 -11.68
N THR A 157 0.25 -4.83 -12.79
CA THR A 157 0.42 -5.52 -14.06
C THR A 157 1.66 -6.42 -14.12
N LEU A 158 2.63 -6.24 -13.22
CA LEU A 158 3.90 -6.97 -13.24
C LEU A 158 3.76 -8.47 -12.91
N TYR A 159 2.71 -8.88 -12.22
CA TYR A 159 2.49 -10.27 -11.79
C TYR A 159 1.14 -10.85 -12.25
N VAL A 160 0.42 -10.11 -13.07
CA VAL A 160 -0.88 -10.59 -13.58
C VAL A 160 -0.66 -11.63 -14.66
N GLN A 161 -1.22 -12.81 -14.43
CA GLN A 161 -1.34 -13.90 -15.41
C GLN A 161 -2.79 -14.35 -15.50
N ASN A 162 -3.12 -15.22 -16.45
CA ASN A 162 -4.48 -15.67 -16.79
C ASN A 162 -5.35 -16.23 -15.65
N GLN A 163 -4.80 -16.42 -14.45
CA GLN A 163 -5.52 -17.05 -13.36
C GLN A 163 -5.57 -16.17 -12.11
N PHE A 164 -6.75 -16.09 -11.48
CA PHE A 164 -6.91 -15.57 -10.13
C PHE A 164 -6.33 -16.58 -9.12
N GLY A 165 -5.03 -16.49 -8.86
CA GLY A 165 -4.38 -17.31 -7.86
C GLY A 165 -4.69 -16.84 -6.43
N GLU A 166 -4.69 -17.77 -5.47
CA GLU A 166 -4.91 -17.49 -4.04
C GLU A 166 -3.87 -16.52 -3.48
N ALA A 167 -2.59 -16.68 -3.88
CA ALA A 167 -1.52 -15.77 -3.48
C ALA A 167 -1.82 -14.32 -3.88
N ARG A 168 -2.26 -14.09 -5.11
CA ARG A 168 -2.64 -12.76 -5.59
C ARG A 168 -3.82 -12.16 -4.82
N MET A 169 -4.82 -12.98 -4.50
CA MET A 169 -5.99 -12.51 -3.75
C MET A 169 -5.63 -11.97 -2.37
N ILE A 170 -4.63 -12.57 -1.73
CA ILE A 170 -4.21 -12.22 -0.37
C ILE A 170 -3.11 -11.16 -0.38
N LEU A 171 -2.16 -11.27 -1.29
CA LEU A 171 -0.92 -10.49 -1.32
C LEU A 171 -0.85 -9.50 -2.49
N GLY A 172 -1.92 -9.35 -3.26
CA GLY A 172 -1.92 -8.53 -4.47
C GLY A 172 -1.67 -7.03 -4.27
N GLU A 173 -1.79 -6.50 -3.05
CA GLU A 173 -1.49 -5.11 -2.75
C GLU A 173 -0.04 -4.88 -2.26
N VAL A 174 0.73 -5.96 -2.07
CA VAL A 174 2.09 -5.85 -1.50
C VAL A 174 3.02 -5.07 -2.44
N ILE A 175 3.13 -5.49 -3.70
CA ILE A 175 4.03 -4.83 -4.65
C ILE A 175 3.65 -3.38 -4.91
N PRO A 176 2.38 -3.02 -5.19
CA PRO A 176 1.98 -1.63 -5.31
C PRO A 176 2.40 -0.77 -4.12
N GLN A 177 2.15 -1.22 -2.89
CA GLN A 177 2.53 -0.46 -1.71
C GLN A 177 4.05 -0.37 -1.48
N CYS A 178 4.80 -1.43 -1.81
CA CYS A 178 6.27 -1.39 -1.80
C CYS A 178 6.79 -0.33 -2.79
N MET A 179 6.27 -0.34 -4.01
CA MET A 179 6.68 0.60 -5.06
C MET A 179 6.30 2.04 -4.70
N GLU A 180 5.11 2.28 -4.14
CA GLU A 180 4.72 3.61 -3.65
C GLU A 180 5.69 4.15 -2.57
N ARG A 181 6.11 3.31 -1.61
CA ARG A 181 7.06 3.74 -0.56
C ARG A 181 8.47 4.00 -1.10
N MET A 182 8.89 3.24 -2.09
CA MET A 182 10.17 3.50 -2.77
C MET A 182 10.10 4.76 -3.64
N LEU A 183 8.93 5.03 -4.24
CA LEU A 183 8.67 6.25 -4.99
C LEU A 183 8.83 7.50 -4.11
N ASP A 184 8.41 7.47 -2.83
CA ASP A 184 8.61 8.59 -1.90
C ASP A 184 10.08 9.04 -1.85
N SER A 185 10.99 8.10 -1.70
CA SER A 185 12.43 8.39 -1.67
C SER A 185 12.96 8.86 -3.03
N TYR A 186 12.47 8.25 -4.10
CA TYR A 186 12.86 8.62 -5.46
C TYR A 186 12.44 10.05 -5.83
N LEU A 187 11.24 10.46 -5.47
CA LEU A 187 10.74 11.81 -5.72
C LEU A 187 11.56 12.88 -4.97
N VAL A 188 11.95 12.59 -3.73
CA VAL A 188 12.84 13.49 -2.97
C VAL A 188 14.21 13.59 -3.66
N GLU A 189 14.82 12.47 -4.06
CA GLU A 189 16.10 12.48 -4.78
C GLU A 189 16.01 13.27 -6.09
N LEU A 190 14.91 13.11 -6.83
CA LEU A 190 14.68 13.78 -8.11
C LEU A 190 14.61 15.31 -7.94
N ALA A 191 13.88 15.76 -6.91
CA ALA A 191 13.75 17.18 -6.60
C ALA A 191 15.06 17.80 -6.08
N GLU A 192 15.85 17.07 -5.29
CA GLU A 192 17.14 17.53 -4.78
C GLU A 192 18.18 17.70 -5.92
N ARG A 193 18.08 16.92 -6.98
CA ARG A 193 18.92 17.06 -8.17
C ARG A 193 18.49 18.21 -9.09
N LYS A 194 17.39 18.92 -8.78
CA LYS A 194 16.80 19.96 -9.62
C LYS A 194 16.49 19.49 -11.05
N GLU A 195 16.18 18.23 -11.21
CA GLU A 195 15.85 17.63 -12.50
C GLU A 195 14.41 17.93 -12.95
N ASN A 196 13.60 18.55 -12.08
CA ASN A 196 12.24 19.03 -12.37
C ASN A 196 12.04 20.40 -11.71
N ASP A 197 11.24 21.26 -12.34
CA ASP A 197 10.86 22.59 -11.82
C ASP A 197 9.84 22.53 -10.67
N VAL A 198 9.87 21.45 -9.87
CA VAL A 198 8.96 21.25 -8.75
C VAL A 198 9.55 21.87 -7.48
N ASP A 199 8.77 22.68 -6.77
CA ASP A 199 9.16 23.20 -5.47
C ASP A 199 9.35 22.07 -4.44
N ILE A 200 10.59 21.86 -4.01
CA ILE A 200 10.98 20.77 -3.11
C ILE A 200 10.27 20.85 -1.76
N GLY A 201 9.95 22.06 -1.29
CA GLY A 201 9.24 22.26 -0.03
C GLY A 201 7.81 21.74 -0.11
N THR A 202 7.08 22.12 -1.15
CA THR A 202 5.73 21.66 -1.42
C THR A 202 5.70 20.15 -1.68
N LEU A 203 6.65 19.63 -2.47
CA LEU A 203 6.75 18.20 -2.74
C LEU A 203 6.95 17.37 -1.46
N LYS A 204 7.92 17.75 -0.61
CA LYS A 204 8.16 17.04 0.67
C LYS A 204 6.92 17.08 1.58
N LYS A 205 6.21 18.20 1.61
CA LYS A 205 4.96 18.35 2.37
C LYS A 205 3.86 17.44 1.82
N ASP A 206 3.70 17.35 0.52
CA ASP A 206 2.71 16.50 -0.13
C ASP A 206 3.03 15.00 0.05
N ILE A 207 4.31 14.60 -0.04
CA ILE A 207 4.74 13.23 0.27
C ILE A 207 4.39 12.88 1.72
N THR A 208 4.70 13.76 2.68
CA THR A 208 4.38 13.55 4.09
C THR A 208 2.87 13.44 4.30
N LYS A 209 2.09 14.34 3.69
CA LYS A 209 0.63 14.31 3.71
C LYS A 209 0.07 13.00 3.17
N ARG A 210 0.61 12.51 2.04
CA ARG A 210 0.20 11.23 1.46
C ARG A 210 0.52 10.05 2.37
N LYS A 211 1.70 10.01 3.01
CA LYS A 211 2.06 8.97 3.99
C LYS A 211 1.06 8.92 5.14
N ILE A 212 0.72 10.07 5.70
CA ILE A 212 -0.27 10.19 6.77
C ILE A 212 -1.64 9.72 6.28
N SER A 213 -2.10 10.19 5.10
CA SER A 213 -3.37 9.80 4.49
C SER A 213 -3.47 8.28 4.31
N THR A 214 -2.45 7.69 3.69
CA THR A 214 -2.39 6.24 3.47
C THR A 214 -2.44 5.46 4.79
N ALA A 215 -1.68 5.90 5.80
CA ALA A 215 -1.70 5.26 7.12
C ALA A 215 -3.08 5.35 7.78
N ILE A 216 -3.73 6.52 7.75
CA ILE A 216 -5.10 6.71 8.26
C ILE A 216 -6.07 5.73 7.59
N ASP A 217 -6.04 5.63 6.27
CA ASP A 217 -6.92 4.71 5.53
C ASP A 217 -6.64 3.24 5.90
N ARG A 218 -5.39 2.83 6.01
CA ARG A 218 -5.02 1.46 6.43
C ARG A 218 -5.46 1.14 7.85
N PHE A 219 -5.28 2.07 8.78
CA PHE A 219 -5.75 1.88 10.17
C PHE A 219 -7.27 1.80 10.26
N ARG A 220 -7.99 2.58 9.46
CA ARG A 220 -9.46 2.48 9.37
C ARG A 220 -9.89 1.09 8.88
N LEU A 221 -9.24 0.56 7.84
CA LEU A 221 -9.51 -0.79 7.33
C LEU A 221 -9.19 -1.85 8.38
N THR A 222 -8.05 -1.75 9.05
CA THR A 222 -7.63 -2.66 10.12
C THR A 222 -8.60 -2.62 11.31
N SER A 223 -9.04 -1.43 11.73
CA SER A 223 -10.05 -1.29 12.78
C SER A 223 -11.39 -1.96 12.44
N ARG A 224 -11.80 -1.94 11.19
CA ARG A 224 -12.99 -2.66 10.72
C ARG A 224 -12.84 -4.17 10.87
N ILE A 225 -11.67 -4.73 10.57
CA ILE A 225 -11.39 -6.16 10.77
C ILE A 225 -11.45 -6.50 12.25
N ALA A 226 -10.76 -5.74 13.10
CA ALA A 226 -10.72 -5.95 14.55
C ALA A 226 -12.11 -5.92 15.22
N LYS A 227 -13.00 -5.05 14.71
CA LYS A 227 -14.37 -4.89 15.21
C LYS A 227 -15.39 -5.84 14.56
N GLY A 228 -14.99 -6.63 13.57
CA GLY A 228 -15.92 -7.45 12.79
C GLY A 228 -16.88 -6.65 11.89
N GLU A 229 -16.53 -5.42 11.52
CA GLU A 229 -17.34 -4.51 10.70
C GLU A 229 -17.20 -4.83 9.20
N TYR A 230 -17.57 -6.03 8.81
CA TYR A 230 -17.65 -6.48 7.41
C TYR A 230 -18.87 -7.37 7.22
N LYS A 231 -19.49 -7.26 6.03
CA LYS A 231 -20.74 -7.98 5.72
C LYS A 231 -20.49 -9.39 5.19
N PHE A 232 -19.39 -9.58 4.44
CA PHE A 232 -19.09 -10.82 3.74
C PHE A 232 -17.62 -11.21 3.91
N ALA A 233 -17.32 -12.50 3.78
CA ALA A 233 -15.95 -13.02 3.81
C ALA A 233 -15.05 -12.40 2.71
N SER A 234 -15.61 -12.07 1.54
CA SER A 234 -14.89 -11.39 0.46
C SER A 234 -14.47 -9.96 0.86
N GLU A 235 -15.34 -9.22 1.53
CA GLU A 235 -15.02 -7.88 2.03
C GLU A 235 -13.92 -7.96 3.09
N LYS A 236 -14.01 -8.92 4.02
CA LYS A 236 -12.96 -9.16 5.01
C LYS A 236 -11.62 -9.48 4.35
N ALA A 237 -11.60 -10.37 3.36
CA ALA A 237 -10.39 -10.74 2.64
C ALA A 237 -9.76 -9.52 1.93
N GLU A 238 -10.57 -8.64 1.34
CA GLU A 238 -10.11 -7.40 0.74
C GLU A 238 -9.48 -6.45 1.77
N LEU A 239 -10.13 -6.25 2.92
CA LEU A 239 -9.59 -5.44 4.01
C LEU A 239 -8.25 -6.00 4.53
N SER A 240 -8.18 -7.31 4.73
CA SER A 240 -6.97 -8.00 5.21
C SER A 240 -5.82 -7.90 4.24
N ARG A 241 -6.07 -7.92 2.94
CA ARG A 241 -5.06 -7.73 1.88
C ARG A 241 -4.32 -6.41 2.03
N TYR A 242 -5.04 -5.31 2.28
CA TYR A 242 -4.44 -4.00 2.50
C TYR A 242 -3.63 -3.91 3.80
N MET A 243 -4.11 -4.53 4.86
CA MET A 243 -3.39 -4.62 6.14
C MET A 243 -2.07 -5.37 5.95
N LEU A 244 -2.11 -6.54 5.32
CA LEU A 244 -0.90 -7.34 5.05
C LEU A 244 0.10 -6.57 4.17
N ALA A 245 -0.38 -5.94 3.11
CA ALA A 245 0.48 -5.16 2.22
C ALA A 245 1.26 -4.07 2.96
N GLN A 246 0.65 -3.44 3.97
CA GLN A 246 1.35 -2.46 4.82
C GLN A 246 2.49 -3.12 5.61
N ILE A 247 2.29 -4.32 6.15
CA ILE A 247 3.30 -5.04 6.92
C ILE A 247 4.49 -5.39 6.04
N TYR A 248 4.23 -6.02 4.88
CA TYR A 248 5.29 -6.40 3.94
C TYR A 248 6.06 -5.20 3.41
N ALA A 249 5.36 -4.13 3.05
CA ALA A 249 6.00 -2.90 2.58
C ALA A 249 6.87 -2.26 3.67
N THR A 250 6.45 -2.31 4.93
CA THR A 250 7.27 -1.83 6.05
C THR A 250 8.51 -2.68 6.23
N GLN A 251 8.38 -4.00 6.23
CA GLN A 251 9.51 -4.92 6.33
C GLN A 251 10.51 -4.72 5.20
N LEU A 252 10.05 -4.55 3.96
CA LEU A 252 10.93 -4.25 2.83
C LEU A 252 11.71 -2.97 3.07
N MET A 253 11.04 -1.91 3.57
CA MET A 253 11.70 -0.62 3.80
C MET A 253 12.71 -0.65 4.96
N GLU A 254 12.55 -1.57 5.90
CA GLU A 254 13.52 -1.83 6.99
C GLU A 254 14.72 -2.68 6.53
N SER A 255 14.56 -3.45 5.45
CA SER A 255 15.66 -4.23 4.91
C SER A 255 16.73 -3.36 4.24
N ASP A 256 17.93 -3.92 4.07
CA ASP A 256 19.01 -3.24 3.36
C ASP A 256 18.56 -2.84 1.95
N LYS A 257 18.93 -1.63 1.52
CA LYS A 257 18.59 -1.10 0.20
C LYS A 257 19.09 -2.00 -0.95
N SER A 258 20.22 -2.67 -0.75
CA SER A 258 20.84 -3.54 -1.75
C SER A 258 19.98 -4.75 -2.12
N VAL A 259 19.20 -5.28 -1.16
CA VAL A 259 18.39 -6.48 -1.37
C VAL A 259 16.94 -6.19 -1.78
N ARG A 260 16.47 -4.93 -1.64
CA ARG A 260 15.05 -4.59 -1.89
C ARG A 260 14.59 -4.94 -3.29
N LYS A 261 15.41 -4.63 -4.29
CA LYS A 261 15.10 -4.93 -5.70
C LYS A 261 14.95 -6.44 -5.91
N GLN A 262 15.89 -7.24 -5.41
CA GLN A 262 15.85 -8.70 -5.52
C GLN A 262 14.58 -9.25 -4.86
N ARG A 263 14.27 -8.85 -3.63
CA ARG A 263 13.07 -9.28 -2.88
C ARG A 263 11.77 -9.00 -3.64
N ILE A 264 11.67 -7.84 -4.28
CA ILE A 264 10.51 -7.50 -5.12
C ILE A 264 10.37 -8.45 -6.28
N PHE A 265 11.45 -8.76 -7.00
CA PHE A 265 11.38 -9.69 -8.13
C PHE A 265 11.05 -11.11 -7.69
N GLU A 266 11.65 -11.60 -6.61
CA GLU A 266 11.34 -12.92 -6.05
C GLU A 266 9.87 -13.00 -5.64
N PHE A 267 9.32 -11.93 -5.05
CA PHE A 267 7.90 -11.85 -4.68
C PHE A 267 6.99 -11.83 -5.91
N ILE A 268 7.33 -11.07 -6.96
CA ILE A 268 6.61 -11.05 -8.24
C ILE A 268 6.55 -12.46 -8.84
N GLU A 269 7.65 -13.16 -8.90
CA GLU A 269 7.71 -14.54 -9.42
C GLU A 269 6.90 -15.53 -8.56
N ALA A 270 6.88 -15.33 -7.25
CA ALA A 270 6.05 -16.10 -6.35
C ALA A 270 4.55 -15.86 -6.60
N LEU A 271 4.14 -14.62 -6.83
CA LEU A 271 2.75 -14.30 -7.21
C LEU A 271 2.36 -14.88 -8.57
N LYS A 272 3.26 -14.82 -9.56
CA LYS A 272 3.05 -15.44 -10.89
C LYS A 272 2.87 -16.96 -10.77
N SER A 273 3.62 -17.61 -9.90
CA SER A 273 3.53 -19.06 -9.65
C SER A 273 2.43 -19.44 -8.66
N ASN A 274 1.68 -18.49 -8.13
CA ASN A 274 0.65 -18.69 -7.10
C ASN A 274 1.17 -19.39 -5.82
N ASP A 275 2.39 -19.10 -5.42
CA ASP A 275 3.08 -19.72 -4.29
C ASP A 275 3.19 -18.75 -3.11
N ILE A 276 2.26 -18.90 -2.14
CA ILE A 276 2.19 -18.05 -0.94
C ILE A 276 3.44 -18.23 -0.05
N GLN A 277 3.95 -19.45 0.07
CA GLN A 277 5.13 -19.72 0.89
C GLN A 277 6.35 -19.02 0.30
N LYS A 278 6.58 -19.17 -0.99
CA LYS A 278 7.68 -18.48 -1.69
C LYS A 278 7.57 -16.97 -1.62
N ALA A 279 6.33 -16.43 -1.68
CA ALA A 279 6.10 -14.99 -1.50
C ALA A 279 6.47 -14.50 -0.08
N ASN A 280 6.16 -15.30 0.95
CA ASN A 280 6.57 -15.00 2.31
C ASN A 280 8.10 -15.09 2.49
N ASP A 281 8.71 -16.11 1.93
CA ASP A 281 10.16 -16.32 2.01
C ASP A 281 10.95 -15.18 1.35
N ALA A 282 10.45 -14.62 0.24
CA ALA A 282 11.05 -13.46 -0.42
C ALA A 282 11.19 -12.24 0.50
N PHE A 283 10.34 -12.12 1.51
CA PHE A 283 10.35 -11.04 2.49
C PHE A 283 10.81 -11.49 3.90
N ASP A 284 11.32 -12.71 4.06
CA ASP A 284 11.61 -13.33 5.36
C ASP A 284 10.41 -13.32 6.31
N MET A 285 9.18 -13.38 5.76
CA MET A 285 7.96 -13.31 6.54
C MET A 285 7.57 -14.70 7.06
N LYS A 286 7.55 -14.86 8.37
CA LYS A 286 7.10 -16.09 8.98
C LYS A 286 5.58 -16.22 8.95
N ILE A 287 5.08 -17.40 8.57
CA ILE A 287 3.67 -17.76 8.55
C ILE A 287 3.30 -18.47 9.87
N GLY A 288 2.03 -18.34 10.26
CA GLY A 288 1.48 -18.99 11.43
C GLY A 288 1.01 -18.02 12.50
N LYS A 289 0.07 -18.47 13.32
CA LYS A 289 -0.54 -17.66 14.40
C LYS A 289 0.48 -17.29 15.48
N GLU A 290 1.45 -18.16 15.70
CA GLU A 290 2.55 -17.96 16.66
C GLU A 290 3.44 -16.75 16.32
N HIS A 291 3.43 -16.29 15.08
CA HIS A 291 4.19 -15.13 14.62
C HIS A 291 3.38 -13.83 14.56
N THR A 292 2.14 -13.80 15.05
CA THR A 292 1.26 -12.63 15.01
C THR A 292 1.90 -11.39 15.64
N LYS A 293 2.50 -11.52 16.82
CA LYS A 293 3.18 -10.43 17.51
C LYS A 293 4.43 -9.94 16.75
N GLU A 294 5.21 -10.85 16.19
CA GLU A 294 6.39 -10.48 15.36
C GLU A 294 5.96 -9.67 14.13
N ARG A 295 4.89 -10.07 13.47
CA ARG A 295 4.33 -9.32 12.33
C ARG A 295 3.75 -7.97 12.73
N ALA A 296 3.04 -7.89 13.85
CA ALA A 296 2.52 -6.63 14.37
C ALA A 296 3.65 -5.62 14.65
N ARG A 297 4.83 -6.08 15.07
CA ARG A 297 6.01 -5.22 15.32
C ARG A 297 6.43 -4.41 14.10
N TYR A 298 6.30 -4.93 12.87
CA TYR A 298 6.58 -4.14 11.67
C TYR A 298 5.63 -2.95 11.53
N VAL A 299 4.39 -3.12 11.99
CA VAL A 299 3.42 -2.01 12.01
C VAL A 299 3.75 -1.00 13.11
N SER A 300 4.18 -1.45 14.27
CA SER A 300 4.63 -0.57 15.36
C SER A 300 5.75 0.37 14.87
N ASN A 301 6.75 -0.16 14.16
CA ASN A 301 7.81 0.65 13.57
C ASN A 301 7.27 1.66 12.53
N SER A 302 6.29 1.26 11.72
CA SER A 302 5.60 2.16 10.80
C SER A 302 4.83 3.27 11.53
N ILE A 303 4.22 2.94 12.67
CA ILE A 303 3.50 3.86 13.55
C ILE A 303 4.44 4.89 14.18
N TRP A 304 5.62 4.50 14.62
CA TRP A 304 6.65 5.43 15.11
C TRP A 304 7.09 6.43 14.02
N ASN A 305 7.30 5.95 12.80
CA ASN A 305 7.62 6.83 11.69
C ASN A 305 6.47 7.78 11.36
N LEU A 306 5.23 7.29 11.43
CA LEU A 306 4.04 8.12 11.27
C LEU A 306 3.90 9.18 12.35
N GLN A 307 4.21 8.89 13.61
CA GLN A 307 4.24 9.88 14.67
C GLN A 307 5.18 11.04 14.31
N LYS A 308 6.37 10.73 13.84
CA LYS A 308 7.34 11.72 13.38
C LYS A 308 6.81 12.55 12.20
N ASP A 309 6.21 11.88 11.21
CA ASP A 309 5.64 12.55 10.04
C ASP A 309 4.51 13.52 10.44
N VAL A 310 3.61 13.11 11.37
CA VAL A 310 2.53 13.95 11.88
C VAL A 310 3.07 15.16 12.65
N LEU A 311 4.06 14.98 13.53
CA LEU A 311 4.66 16.06 14.27
C LEU A 311 5.35 17.06 13.34
N THR A 312 6.11 16.59 12.37
CA THR A 312 6.73 17.42 11.34
C THR A 312 5.70 18.18 10.51
N PHE A 313 4.61 17.53 10.11
CA PHE A 313 3.53 18.14 9.35
C PHE A 313 2.83 19.29 10.11
N GLN A 314 2.71 19.16 11.43
CA GLN A 314 2.14 20.19 12.33
C GLN A 314 3.12 21.30 12.70
N GLY A 315 4.37 21.25 12.23
CA GLY A 315 5.41 22.22 12.55
C GLY A 315 6.01 22.05 13.96
N ASN A 316 5.75 20.93 14.61
CA ASN A 316 6.34 20.60 15.91
C ASN A 316 7.67 19.89 15.69
N GLU A 317 8.78 20.55 15.96
CA GLU A 317 10.09 19.89 16.01
C GLU A 317 10.14 18.98 17.25
N VAL A 318 10.41 17.70 17.02
CA VAL A 318 10.68 16.74 18.11
C VAL A 318 12.10 16.98 18.58
N SER A 319 12.28 17.72 19.68
CA SER A 319 13.60 17.85 20.33
C SER A 319 14.10 16.46 20.76
N LYS A 320 15.42 16.23 20.67
CA LYS A 320 16.05 14.98 21.10
C LYS A 320 15.75 14.65 22.58
N GLU A 321 15.64 15.66 23.41
CA GLU A 321 15.36 15.55 24.84
C GLU A 321 13.99 14.93 25.16
N LYS A 322 12.95 15.29 24.39
CA LYS A 322 11.61 14.67 24.56
C LYS A 322 11.57 13.20 24.10
N ARG A 323 12.49 12.77 23.24
CA ARG A 323 12.61 11.35 22.84
C ARG A 323 13.01 10.47 24.03
N ASP A 324 14.00 10.91 24.79
CA ASP A 324 14.56 10.11 25.87
C ASP A 324 13.60 10.05 27.06
N GLU A 325 12.83 11.11 27.34
CA GLU A 325 11.78 11.12 28.35
C GLU A 325 10.64 10.14 28.01
N THR A 326 10.14 10.17 26.77
CA THR A 326 9.02 9.29 26.36
C THR A 326 9.43 7.81 26.37
N THR A 327 10.68 7.51 25.99
CA THR A 327 11.22 6.13 26.04
C THR A 327 11.40 5.66 27.49
N ARG A 328 11.78 6.54 28.40
CA ARG A 328 11.89 6.24 29.84
C ARG A 328 10.51 6.00 30.47
N THR A 329 9.54 6.87 30.21
CA THR A 329 8.19 6.73 30.78
C THR A 329 7.51 5.43 30.35
N ILE A 330 7.66 5.03 29.07
CA ILE A 330 7.12 3.77 28.57
C ILE A 330 7.80 2.56 29.21
N SER A 331 9.13 2.59 29.42
CA SER A 331 9.84 1.49 30.07
C SER A 331 9.56 1.42 31.58
N GLU A 332 9.20 2.51 32.22
CA GLU A 332 8.80 2.56 33.63
C GLU A 332 7.37 2.04 33.82
N GLU A 333 6.43 2.40 32.93
CA GLU A 333 5.05 1.88 32.96
C GLU A 333 4.97 0.36 32.62
N GLU A 334 5.80 -0.13 31.68
CA GLU A 334 5.88 -1.58 31.39
C GLU A 334 6.41 -2.38 32.56
N ASN A 335 7.37 -1.83 33.34
CA ASN A 335 7.90 -2.49 34.53
C ASN A 335 6.93 -2.45 35.74
N GLU A 336 6.00 -1.48 35.81
CA GLU A 336 4.96 -1.43 36.84
C GLU A 336 3.78 -2.39 36.55
N LEU A 337 3.61 -2.85 35.31
CA LEU A 337 2.58 -3.81 34.91
C LEU A 337 3.02 -5.29 35.05
N GLU A 338 4.30 -5.55 35.32
CA GLU A 338 4.83 -6.91 35.57
C GLU A 338 4.91 -7.29 37.06
N ILE A 339 4.37 -6.47 37.97
CA ILE A 339 4.22 -6.78 39.40
C ILE A 339 2.73 -7.03 39.71
#